data_75c4bceb2c5a68ba6d5229780dd11563
#
_entry.id   75c4bceb2c5a68ba6d5229780dd11563
#
_cell.length_a   1.000
_cell.length_b   1.000
_cell.length_c   1.000
_cell.angle_alpha   90.00
_cell.angle_beta   90.00
_cell.angle_gamma   90.00
#
_symmetry.space_group_name_H-M   'P 1'
#
loop_
_entity.id
_entity.type
_entity.pdbx_description
1 polymer ?
#
loop_
_entity_poly.entity_id
_entity_poly.type
_entity_poly.pdbx_seq_one_letter_code
_entity_poly.pdbx_strand_id
1 'polypeptide(L)'
;MEANGSKLVQPNRVRELRENRLMTQAQLARKARVALRTIHSVEKGMACRMDTKRKILLALGLRFEDKDQVFPPQRPRIAEELSRGSF
;
A
#
# COMPACT_ATOMS: atom_id res chain seq x y z
N MET A 1 -18.51 -12.01 -5.37
CA MET A 1 -17.99 -11.79 -5.42
C MET A 1 -17.21 -10.83 -5.14
N GLU A 2 -16.62 -10.52 -5.37
CA GLU A 2 -15.80 -9.67 -5.23
C GLU A 2 -16.22 -8.39 -4.93
N ALA A 3 -17.26 -8.09 -5.19
CA ALA A 3 -17.74 -6.77 -4.96
C ALA A 3 -17.67 -6.37 -3.52
N ASN A 4 -17.87 -7.28 -2.66
CA ASN A 4 -17.90 -6.90 -1.30
C ASN A 4 -16.58 -6.44 -0.84
N GLY A 5 -15.53 -7.03 -1.25
CA GLY A 5 -14.24 -6.62 -0.78
C GLY A 5 -13.77 -5.33 -1.41
N SER A 6 -14.31 -4.98 -2.53
CA SER A 6 -13.75 -3.86 -3.27
C SER A 6 -13.86 -2.54 -2.54
N LYS A 7 -14.83 -2.40 -1.65
CA LYS A 7 -14.95 -1.15 -0.93
C LYS A 7 -13.79 -0.88 -0.01
N LEU A 8 -13.21 -1.93 0.54
CA LEU A 8 -12.12 -1.79 1.48
C LEU A 8 -10.78 -1.98 0.84
N VAL A 9 -10.75 -2.30 -0.43
CA VAL A 9 -9.50 -2.57 -1.11
C VAL A 9 -8.90 -1.29 -1.64
N GLN A 10 -7.63 -1.09 -1.37
CA GLN A 10 -6.90 0.05 -1.89
C GLN A 10 -5.79 -0.48 -2.78
N PRO A 11 -5.97 -0.40 -4.09
CA PRO A 11 -4.97 -0.93 -5.01
C PRO A 11 -3.60 -0.34 -4.74
N ASN A 12 -2.58 -1.16 -4.84
CA ASN A 12 -1.23 -0.70 -4.69
C ASN A 12 -0.33 -1.55 -5.55
N ARG A 13 0.93 -1.16 -5.64
CA ARG A 13 1.87 -1.83 -6.51
C ARG A 13 2.92 -2.61 -5.74
N VAL A 14 2.62 -2.94 -4.49
CA VAL A 14 3.60 -3.66 -3.67
C VAL A 14 3.97 -5.00 -4.28
N ARG A 15 2.96 -5.77 -4.67
CA ARG A 15 3.22 -7.10 -5.24
C ARG A 15 4.03 -6.99 -6.53
N GLU A 16 3.67 -6.06 -7.38
CA GLU A 16 4.36 -5.86 -8.63
C GLU A 16 5.84 -5.55 -8.39
N LEU A 17 6.09 -4.61 -7.50
CA LEU A 17 7.46 -4.20 -7.23
C LEU A 17 8.24 -5.30 -6.53
N ARG A 18 7.58 -6.05 -5.66
CA ARG A 18 8.22 -7.17 -5.01
C ARG A 18 8.64 -8.23 -6.01
N GLU A 19 7.73 -8.56 -6.90
CA GLU A 19 8.00 -9.59 -7.90
C GLU A 19 9.09 -9.14 -8.87
N ASN A 20 9.09 -7.86 -9.21
CA ASN A 20 10.15 -7.33 -10.06
C ASN A 20 11.52 -7.45 -9.42
N ARG A 21 11.56 -7.51 -8.10
CA ARG A 21 12.82 -7.67 -7.38
C ARG A 21 13.07 -9.11 -7.00
N LEU A 22 12.27 -10.04 -7.53
CA LEU A 22 12.44 -11.46 -7.31
C LEU A 22 12.42 -11.82 -5.82
N MET A 23 11.54 -11.16 -5.08
CA MET A 23 11.39 -11.44 -3.65
C MET A 23 10.10 -12.18 -3.39
N THR A 24 10.14 -13.10 -2.43
CA THR A 24 8.93 -13.72 -1.93
C THR A 24 8.28 -12.77 -0.92
N GLN A 25 7.03 -13.05 -0.58
CA GLN A 25 6.36 -12.27 0.46
C GLN A 25 7.11 -12.36 1.79
N ALA A 26 7.62 -13.55 2.11
CA ALA A 26 8.36 -13.73 3.35
C ALA A 26 9.65 -12.91 3.35
N GLN A 27 10.31 -12.86 2.21
CA GLN A 27 11.53 -12.07 2.11
C GLN A 27 11.26 -10.59 2.28
N LEU A 28 10.19 -10.10 1.66
CA LEU A 28 9.83 -8.71 1.82
C LEU A 28 9.44 -8.40 3.26
N ALA A 29 8.66 -9.29 3.88
CA ALA A 29 8.26 -9.09 5.26
C ALA A 29 9.47 -9.00 6.18
N ARG A 30 10.45 -9.87 5.98
CA ARG A 30 11.65 -9.86 6.78
C ARG A 30 12.44 -8.58 6.55
N LYS A 31 12.56 -8.18 5.31
CA LYS A 31 13.32 -7.00 4.99
C LYS A 31 12.64 -5.74 5.52
N ALA A 32 11.32 -5.71 5.49
CA ALA A 32 10.56 -4.59 5.99
C ALA A 32 10.34 -4.65 7.49
N ARG A 33 10.70 -5.78 8.11
CA ARG A 33 10.51 -5.98 9.54
C ARG A 33 9.05 -5.88 9.94
N VAL A 34 8.20 -6.55 9.17
CA VAL A 34 6.78 -6.65 9.49
C VAL A 34 6.39 -8.11 9.41
N ALA A 35 5.24 -8.43 9.93
CA ALA A 35 4.76 -9.80 9.88
C ALA A 35 4.44 -10.19 8.44
N LEU A 36 4.60 -11.47 8.14
CA LEU A 36 4.26 -11.97 6.82
C LEU A 36 2.80 -11.68 6.48
N ARG A 37 1.92 -11.85 7.44
CA ARG A 37 0.51 -11.60 7.18
C ARG A 37 0.26 -10.12 6.84
N THR A 38 1.12 -9.24 7.34
CA THR A 38 0.99 -7.83 7.00
C THR A 38 1.24 -7.63 5.51
N ILE A 39 2.28 -8.26 4.98
CA ILE A 39 2.56 -8.16 3.55
C ILE A 39 1.39 -8.76 2.76
N HIS A 40 0.92 -9.91 3.22
CA HIS A 40 -0.19 -10.59 2.55
C HIS A 40 -1.42 -9.68 2.48
N SER A 41 -1.76 -9.05 3.59
CA SER A 41 -2.91 -8.16 3.63
C SER A 41 -2.71 -6.93 2.77
N VAL A 42 -1.53 -6.35 2.82
CA VAL A 42 -1.24 -5.15 2.04
C VAL A 42 -1.35 -5.45 0.55
N GLU A 43 -0.83 -6.58 0.11
CA GLU A 43 -0.90 -6.92 -1.31
C GLU A 43 -2.32 -7.19 -1.77
N LYS A 44 -3.18 -7.57 -0.85
CA LYS A 44 -4.60 -7.73 -1.17
C LYS A 44 -5.32 -6.40 -1.23
N GLY A 45 -4.66 -5.31 -0.90
CA GLY A 45 -5.26 -4.00 -0.95
C GLY A 45 -5.84 -3.52 0.37
N MET A 46 -5.60 -4.24 1.46
CA MET A 46 -6.09 -3.81 2.76
C MET A 46 -5.30 -2.60 3.22
N ALA A 47 -5.97 -1.71 3.93
CA ALA A 47 -5.34 -0.50 4.43
C ALA A 47 -4.25 -0.86 5.45
N CYS A 48 -3.22 -0.04 5.52
CA CYS A 48 -2.18 -0.21 6.51
C CYS A 48 -1.73 1.15 7.00
N ARG A 49 -1.05 1.14 8.12
CA ARG A 49 -0.58 2.37 8.73
C ARG A 49 0.54 2.99 7.91
N MET A 50 0.71 4.28 8.09
CA MET A 50 1.77 4.99 7.38
C MET A 50 3.15 4.42 7.71
N ASP A 51 3.35 4.03 8.97
CA ASP A 51 4.61 3.44 9.37
C ASP A 51 4.88 2.15 8.59
N THR A 52 3.85 1.34 8.41
CA THR A 52 3.99 0.12 7.64
C THR A 52 4.33 0.42 6.19
N LYS A 53 3.68 1.43 5.63
CA LYS A 53 3.97 1.83 4.25
C LYS A 53 5.42 2.23 4.10
N ARG A 54 5.92 3.00 5.06
CA ARG A 54 7.31 3.44 5.00
C ARG A 54 8.27 2.25 5.05
N LYS A 55 8.01 1.32 5.95
CA LYS A 55 8.86 0.15 6.07
C LYS A 55 8.89 -0.65 4.78
N ILE A 56 7.74 -0.82 4.16
CA ILE A 56 7.66 -1.57 2.92
C ILE A 56 8.38 -0.83 1.81
N LEU A 57 8.20 0.48 1.72
CA LEU A 57 8.88 1.26 0.69
C LEU A 57 10.39 1.14 0.81
N LEU A 58 10.89 1.28 2.02
CA LEU A 58 12.34 1.18 2.22
C LEU A 58 12.84 -0.21 1.87
N ALA A 59 12.06 -1.23 2.21
CA ALA A 59 12.45 -2.60 1.88
C ALA A 59 12.49 -2.83 0.38
N LEU A 60 11.68 -2.08 -0.37
CA LEU A 60 11.68 -2.19 -1.81
C LEU A 60 12.73 -1.30 -2.46
N GLY A 61 13.52 -0.60 -1.65
CA GLY A 61 14.56 0.27 -2.19
C GLY A 61 14.04 1.61 -2.63
N LEU A 62 12.87 2.01 -2.17
CA LEU A 62 12.26 3.27 -2.54
C LEU A 62 12.31 4.24 -1.38
N ARG A 63 12.04 5.49 -1.67
CA ARG A 63 12.00 6.52 -0.64
C ARG A 63 10.57 6.76 -0.22
N PHE A 64 10.39 7.32 0.97
CA PHE A 64 9.06 7.61 1.44
C PHE A 64 8.32 8.57 0.50
N GLU A 65 9.07 9.40 -0.16
CA GLU A 65 8.50 10.34 -1.12
C GLU A 65 7.83 9.63 -2.28
N ASP A 66 8.21 8.38 -2.53
CA ASP A 66 7.64 7.61 -3.62
C ASP A 66 6.36 6.91 -3.22
N LYS A 67 5.84 7.17 -2.03
CA LYS A 67 4.70 6.42 -1.54
C LYS A 67 3.48 6.50 -2.45
N ASP A 68 3.27 7.63 -3.08
CA ASP A 68 2.09 7.78 -3.92
C ASP A 68 2.16 6.94 -5.18
N GLN A 69 3.36 6.55 -5.58
CA GLN A 69 3.51 5.68 -6.73
C GLN A 69 3.20 4.23 -6.39
N VAL A 70 3.43 3.85 -5.15
CA VAL A 70 3.20 2.49 -4.71
C VAL A 70 1.84 2.35 -4.05
N PHE A 71 1.48 3.33 -3.24
CA PHE A 71 0.21 3.38 -2.54
C PHE A 71 -0.54 4.62 -3.00
N PRO A 72 -1.21 4.56 -4.14
CA PRO A 72 -1.89 5.74 -4.65
C PRO A 72 -2.92 6.25 -3.65
N PRO A 73 -3.08 7.55 -3.53
CA PRO A 73 -4.06 8.10 -2.61
C PRO A 73 -5.46 7.61 -2.98
N GLN A 74 -6.21 7.21 -1.97
CA GLN A 74 -7.57 6.73 -2.15
C GLN A 74 -8.49 7.63 -1.39
N ARG A 75 -8.80 8.77 -1.94
CA ARG A 75 -9.64 9.72 -1.28
C ARG A 75 -11.05 9.67 -1.81
N PRO A 76 -12.05 9.73 -0.94
CA PRO A 76 -13.41 9.85 -1.40
C PRO A 76 -13.55 11.15 -2.19
N ARG A 77 -14.31 11.10 -3.25
CA ARG A 77 -14.53 12.27 -4.04
C ARG A 77 -15.14 13.40 -3.22
N ILE A 78 -16.03 13.04 -2.31
CA ILE A 78 -16.65 14.03 -1.46
C ILE A 78 -15.63 14.77 -0.62
N ALA A 79 -14.64 14.06 -0.11
CA ALA A 79 -13.63 14.69 0.71
C ALA A 79 -12.85 15.72 -0.09
N GLU A 80 -12.58 15.43 -1.33
CA GLU A 80 -11.86 16.39 -2.16
C GLU A 80 -12.70 17.61 -2.42
N GLU A 81 -13.97 17.40 -2.69
CA GLU A 81 -14.84 18.52 -2.94
C GLU A 81 -14.98 19.39 -1.73
N LEU A 82 -15.08 18.79 -0.57
CA LEU A 82 -15.16 19.56 0.65
C LEU A 82 -13.89 20.37 0.90
N SER A 83 -12.77 19.76 0.60
CA SER A 83 -11.51 20.44 0.75
C SER A 83 -11.47 21.69 -0.11
N ARG A 84 -11.91 21.57 -1.32
CA ARG A 84 -11.90 22.72 -2.19
C ARG A 84 -12.96 23.71 -1.80
N GLY A 85 -14.10 23.21 -1.37
CA GLY A 85 -15.19 24.07 -1.00
C GLY A 85 -14.92 24.91 0.22
N SER A 86 -13.93 24.55 0.98
CA SER A 86 -13.67 25.36 2.18
C SER A 86 -12.95 26.63 1.83
N PHE A 87 -12.63 26.84 0.62
CA PHE A 87 -12.09 28.13 0.24
C PHE A 87 -13.13 28.96 -0.44
#